data_e89d5fd6056b41c3679e77ffafb92942
#
_entry.id   e89d5fd6056b41c3679e77ffafb92942
#
_cell.length_a   1.000
_cell.length_b   1.000
_cell.length_c   1.000
_cell.angle_alpha   90.00
_cell.angle_beta   90.00
_cell.angle_gamma   90.00
#
_symmetry.space_group_name_H-M   'P 1'
#
loop_
_entity.id
_entity.type
_entity.pdbx_description
1 polymer ?
#
loop_
_entity_poly.entity_id
_entity_poly.type
_entity_poly.pdbx_seq_one_letter_code
_entity_poly.pdbx_strand_id
1 'polypeptide(L)'
;ITAMHLSHGEQRQLEIAMVLATEPRIILLDEPLAGMGQSEARKMVDLIASLKKGRAVLVVEHDMDAVFELADRLTVMADGHVIASGLPQDVRVDPAVRLAYLGNEEDAA
;
A
#
# COMPACT_ATOMS: atom_id res chain seq x y z
N ILE A 1 7.38 -1.23 27.85
CA ILE A 1 6.86 -0.13 27.01
C ILE A 1 5.36 -0.30 26.86
N THR A 2 4.60 0.71 27.19
CA THR A 2 3.15 0.71 26.98
C THR A 2 2.85 1.09 25.52
N ALA A 3 1.69 0.63 25.00
CA ALA A 3 1.30 0.90 23.62
C ALA A 3 1.22 2.41 23.29
N MET A 4 0.91 3.23 24.27
CA MET A 4 0.81 4.68 24.06
C MET A 4 2.15 5.37 23.84
N HIS A 5 3.27 4.70 24.09
CA HIS A 5 4.62 5.21 23.84
C HIS A 5 5.22 4.73 22.53
N LEU A 6 4.48 3.96 21.74
CA LEU A 6 4.96 3.47 20.46
C LEU A 6 4.80 4.54 19.37
N SER A 7 5.70 4.54 18.39
CA SER A 7 5.55 5.36 17.18
C SER A 7 4.36 4.86 16.36
N HIS A 8 3.93 5.64 15.35
CA HIS A 8 2.88 5.22 14.44
C HIS A 8 3.21 3.89 13.76
N GLY A 9 4.45 3.74 13.30
CA GLY A 9 4.90 2.51 12.68
C GLY A 9 4.87 1.31 13.61
N GLU A 10 5.32 1.51 14.84
CA GLU A 10 5.30 0.45 15.86
C GLU A 10 3.88 0.06 16.25
N GLN A 11 2.98 1.05 16.39
CA GLN A 11 1.57 0.79 16.67
C GLN A 11 0.93 -0.02 15.55
N ARG A 12 1.22 0.34 14.30
CA ARG A 12 0.67 -0.36 13.13
C ARG A 12 1.20 -1.80 13.06
N GLN A 13 2.49 -1.99 13.36
CA GLN A 13 3.07 -3.32 13.42
C GLN A 13 2.42 -4.18 14.49
N LEU A 14 2.14 -3.60 15.65
CA LEU A 14 1.44 -4.29 16.73
C LEU A 14 0.04 -4.69 16.31
N GLU A 15 -0.71 -3.80 15.67
CA GLU A 15 -2.05 -4.09 15.16
C GLU A 15 -2.03 -5.27 14.18
N ILE A 16 -1.06 -5.25 13.27
CA ILE A 16 -0.91 -6.34 12.29
C ILE A 16 -0.57 -7.66 13.00
N ALA A 17 0.33 -7.63 13.99
CA ALA A 17 0.67 -8.81 14.76
C ALA A 17 -0.54 -9.40 15.46
N MET A 18 -1.41 -8.55 16.01
CA MET A 18 -2.65 -9.00 16.66
C MET A 18 -3.60 -9.65 15.65
N VAL A 19 -3.71 -9.06 14.45
CA VAL A 19 -4.53 -9.64 13.38
C VAL A 19 -3.95 -11.00 12.96
N LEU A 20 -2.64 -11.10 12.79
CA LEU A 20 -1.98 -12.34 12.39
C LEU A 20 -2.18 -13.47 13.40
N ALA A 21 -2.36 -13.14 14.68
CA ALA A 21 -2.63 -14.14 15.72
C ALA A 21 -3.94 -14.91 15.46
N THR A 22 -4.84 -14.36 14.66
CA THR A 22 -6.10 -15.03 14.26
C THR A 22 -5.91 -15.98 13.08
N GLU A 23 -4.72 -16.07 12.53
CA GLU A 23 -4.39 -16.90 11.35
C GLU A 23 -5.29 -16.63 10.15
N PRO A 24 -5.39 -15.37 9.68
CA PRO A 24 -6.29 -15.01 8.61
C PRO A 24 -5.77 -15.50 7.25
N ARG A 25 -6.70 -15.77 6.34
CA ARG A 25 -6.39 -16.04 4.92
C ARG A 25 -6.40 -14.78 4.08
N ILE A 26 -7.12 -13.77 4.56
CA ILE A 26 -7.29 -12.48 3.86
C ILE A 26 -7.03 -11.38 4.88
N ILE A 27 -6.20 -10.42 4.49
CA ILE A 27 -5.91 -9.24 5.31
C ILE A 27 -6.28 -8.00 4.50
N LEU A 28 -7.00 -7.07 5.14
CA LEU A 28 -7.36 -5.78 4.55
C LEU A 28 -6.59 -4.68 5.30
N LEU A 29 -5.82 -3.89 4.56
CA LEU A 29 -5.03 -2.79 5.13
C LEU A 29 -5.44 -1.49 4.44
N ASP A 30 -5.93 -0.53 5.23
CA ASP A 30 -6.35 0.77 4.74
C ASP A 30 -5.30 1.81 5.13
N GLU A 31 -4.62 2.34 4.11
CA GLU A 31 -3.55 3.33 4.26
C GLU A 31 -2.53 2.95 5.34
N PRO A 32 -1.88 1.79 5.23
CA PRO A 32 -0.96 1.32 6.27
C PRO A 32 0.27 2.19 6.45
N LEU A 33 0.60 3.05 5.48
CA LEU A 33 1.78 3.93 5.54
C LEU A 33 1.47 5.31 6.11
N ALA A 34 0.21 5.59 6.47
CA ALA A 34 -0.20 6.91 6.95
C ALA A 34 0.62 7.34 8.17
N GLY A 35 1.12 8.58 8.13
CA GLY A 35 1.87 9.17 9.23
C GLY A 35 3.29 8.67 9.41
N MET A 36 3.81 7.87 8.47
CA MET A 36 5.16 7.30 8.55
C MET A 36 6.18 8.11 7.75
N GLY A 37 7.39 8.25 8.31
CA GLY A 37 8.53 8.74 7.55
C GLY A 37 9.08 7.65 6.62
N GLN A 38 10.09 7.99 5.82
CA GLN A 38 10.63 7.07 4.82
C GLN A 38 11.15 5.76 5.41
N SER A 39 11.87 5.84 6.53
CA SER A 39 12.44 4.65 7.18
C SER A 39 11.36 3.71 7.70
N GLU A 40 10.34 4.24 8.36
CA GLU A 40 9.22 3.45 8.86
C GLU A 40 8.39 2.87 7.71
N ALA A 41 8.15 3.66 6.68
CA ALA A 41 7.41 3.23 5.51
C ALA A 41 8.11 2.05 4.81
N ARG A 42 9.45 2.12 4.68
CA ARG A 42 10.23 1.02 4.09
C ARG A 42 10.04 -0.27 4.87
N LYS A 43 10.09 -0.19 6.19
CA LYS A 43 9.88 -1.36 7.06
C LYS A 43 8.46 -1.92 6.92
N MET A 44 7.47 -1.03 6.80
CA MET A 44 6.08 -1.46 6.62
C MET A 44 5.87 -2.13 5.27
N VAL A 45 6.45 -1.59 4.20
CA VAL A 45 6.39 -2.21 2.87
C VAL A 45 6.99 -3.61 2.90
N ASP A 46 8.14 -3.77 3.55
CA ASP A 46 8.78 -5.08 3.67
C ASP A 46 7.91 -6.06 4.47
N LEU A 47 7.27 -5.58 5.53
CA LEU A 47 6.34 -6.40 6.32
C LEU A 47 5.16 -6.84 5.47
N ILE A 48 4.52 -5.92 4.76
CA ILE A 48 3.37 -6.23 3.91
C ILE A 48 3.75 -7.24 2.82
N ALA A 49 4.93 -7.06 2.22
CA ALA A 49 5.44 -8.02 1.23
C ALA A 49 5.54 -9.43 1.81
N SER A 50 5.97 -9.54 3.08
CA SER A 50 6.07 -10.84 3.75
C SER A 50 4.70 -11.45 4.04
N LEU A 51 3.66 -10.62 4.25
CA LEU A 51 2.30 -11.10 4.53
C LEU A 51 1.66 -11.78 3.32
N LYS A 52 2.13 -11.51 2.13
CA LYS A 52 1.58 -12.08 0.89
C LYS A 52 1.81 -13.58 0.77
N LYS A 53 2.72 -14.13 1.56
CA LYS A 53 3.02 -15.56 1.51
C LYS A 53 1.89 -16.35 2.15
N GLY A 54 1.19 -17.15 1.35
CA GLY A 54 0.13 -18.02 1.83
C GLY A 54 -1.19 -17.34 2.17
N ARG A 55 -1.36 -16.04 1.81
CA ARG A 55 -2.62 -15.33 2.05
C ARG A 55 -2.83 -14.23 1.03
N ALA A 56 -4.08 -13.77 0.93
CA ALA A 56 -4.42 -12.63 0.11
C ALA A 56 -4.34 -11.35 0.96
N VAL A 57 -3.76 -10.30 0.39
CA VAL A 57 -3.65 -9.00 1.06
C VAL A 57 -4.24 -7.94 0.15
N LEU A 58 -5.23 -7.21 0.62
CA LEU A 58 -5.79 -6.06 -0.07
C LEU A 58 -5.30 -4.81 0.64
N VAL A 59 -4.56 -3.97 -0.08
CA VAL A 59 -4.03 -2.72 0.45
C VAL A 59 -4.67 -1.55 -0.28
N VAL A 60 -5.19 -0.59 0.47
CA VAL A 60 -5.65 0.70 -0.06
C VAL A 60 -4.58 1.72 0.28
N GLU A 61 -4.01 2.36 -0.74
CA GLU A 61 -2.88 3.27 -0.54
C GLU A 61 -2.87 4.33 -1.65
N HIS A 62 -2.28 5.48 -1.37
CA HIS A 62 -2.06 6.54 -2.33
C HIS A 62 -0.57 6.81 -2.61
N ASP A 63 0.31 6.13 -1.89
CA ASP A 63 1.75 6.16 -2.18
C ASP A 63 2.02 5.26 -3.38
N MET A 64 2.17 5.87 -4.55
CA MET A 64 2.27 5.13 -5.81
C MET A 64 3.51 4.24 -5.87
N ASP A 65 4.65 4.71 -5.35
CA ASP A 65 5.87 3.90 -5.36
C ASP A 65 5.69 2.61 -4.56
N ALA A 66 5.10 2.72 -3.37
CA ALA A 66 4.83 1.56 -2.53
C ALA A 66 3.84 0.60 -3.20
N VAL A 67 2.79 1.14 -3.81
CA VAL A 67 1.76 0.35 -4.49
C VAL A 67 2.37 -0.42 -5.65
N PHE A 68 3.17 0.23 -6.51
CA PHE A 68 3.80 -0.44 -7.64
C PHE A 68 4.78 -1.52 -7.20
N GLU A 69 5.44 -1.33 -6.06
CA GLU A 69 6.35 -2.34 -5.52
C GLU A 69 5.61 -3.54 -4.95
N LEU A 70 4.50 -3.30 -4.25
CA LEU A 70 3.79 -4.35 -3.51
C LEU A 70 2.79 -5.15 -4.34
N ALA A 71 2.13 -4.51 -5.30
CA ALA A 71 0.96 -5.08 -5.94
C ALA A 71 1.32 -6.19 -6.94
N ASP A 72 0.59 -7.29 -6.86
CA ASP A 72 0.55 -8.31 -7.90
C ASP A 72 -0.51 -7.93 -8.94
N ARG A 73 -1.56 -7.28 -8.48
CA ARG A 73 -2.63 -6.71 -9.32
C ARG A 73 -3.05 -5.38 -8.73
N LEU A 74 -3.26 -4.41 -9.58
CA LEU A 74 -3.54 -3.04 -9.17
C LEU A 74 -4.84 -2.54 -9.79
N THR A 75 -5.69 -1.93 -8.96
CA THR A 75 -6.88 -1.22 -9.40
C THR A 75 -6.75 0.23 -8.97
N VAL A 76 -6.88 1.15 -9.92
CA VAL A 76 -6.77 2.58 -9.65
C VAL A 76 -8.15 3.22 -9.74
N MET A 77 -8.47 4.03 -8.74
CA MET A 77 -9.75 4.75 -8.67
C MET A 77 -9.51 6.25 -8.65
N ALA A 78 -10.40 6.98 -9.26
CA ALA A 78 -10.45 8.44 -9.21
C ALA A 78 -11.91 8.87 -9.25
N ASP A 79 -12.27 9.84 -8.40
CA ASP A 79 -13.62 10.39 -8.33
C ASP A 79 -14.71 9.33 -8.20
N GLY A 80 -14.44 8.28 -7.42
CA GLY A 80 -15.40 7.21 -7.19
C GLY A 80 -15.52 6.19 -8.31
N HIS A 81 -14.66 6.26 -9.34
CA HIS A 81 -14.70 5.34 -10.48
C HIS A 81 -13.38 4.60 -10.62
N VAL A 82 -13.46 3.35 -11.09
CA VAL A 82 -12.28 2.59 -11.50
C VAL A 82 -11.83 3.13 -12.85
N ILE A 83 -10.57 3.60 -12.92
CA ILE A 83 -10.00 4.13 -14.17
C ILE A 83 -9.01 3.18 -14.83
N ALA A 84 -8.48 2.21 -14.10
CA ALA A 84 -7.61 1.18 -14.65
C ALA A 84 -7.52 0.01 -13.68
N SER A 85 -7.29 -1.19 -14.22
CA SER A 85 -7.09 -2.39 -13.41
C SER A 85 -6.27 -3.39 -14.21
N GLY A 86 -5.31 -4.04 -13.57
CA GLY A 86 -4.48 -5.05 -14.22
C GLY A 86 -3.13 -5.21 -13.55
N LEU A 87 -2.14 -5.64 -14.31
CA LEU A 87 -0.77 -5.77 -13.83
C LEU A 87 -0.17 -4.39 -13.57
N PRO A 88 0.66 -4.24 -12.53
CA PRO A 88 1.24 -2.94 -12.20
C PRO A 88 1.98 -2.28 -13.37
N GLN A 89 2.74 -3.04 -14.15
CA GLN A 89 3.48 -2.49 -15.28
C GLN A 89 2.55 -1.94 -16.38
N ASP A 90 1.38 -2.52 -16.56
CA ASP A 90 0.40 -2.05 -17.55
C ASP A 90 -0.37 -0.83 -17.03
N VAL A 91 -0.75 -0.86 -15.76
CA VAL A 91 -1.46 0.25 -15.12
C VAL A 91 -0.60 1.49 -15.05
N ARG A 92 0.70 1.32 -14.77
CA ARG A 92 1.64 2.42 -14.64
C ARG A 92 1.73 3.29 -15.91
N VAL A 93 1.59 2.70 -17.08
CA VAL A 93 1.68 3.42 -18.36
C VAL A 93 0.31 3.80 -18.93
N ASP A 94 -0.77 3.49 -18.23
CA ASP A 94 -2.11 3.86 -18.65
C ASP A 94 -2.28 5.38 -18.64
N PRO A 95 -2.73 5.99 -19.76
CA PRO A 95 -2.85 7.45 -19.85
C PRO A 95 -3.75 8.07 -18.78
N ALA A 96 -4.85 7.41 -18.42
CA ALA A 96 -5.77 7.92 -17.40
C ALA A 96 -5.10 7.94 -16.01
N VAL A 97 -4.31 6.91 -15.69
CA VAL A 97 -3.57 6.84 -14.44
C VAL A 97 -2.49 7.92 -14.37
N ARG A 98 -1.75 8.09 -15.46
CA ARG A 98 -0.70 9.11 -15.53
C ARG A 98 -1.29 10.50 -15.35
N LEU A 99 -2.43 10.76 -15.97
CA LEU A 99 -3.09 12.06 -15.84
C LEU A 99 -3.57 12.29 -14.41
N ALA A 100 -4.14 11.29 -13.76
CA ALA A 100 -4.74 11.42 -12.42
C ALA A 100 -3.70 11.50 -11.31
N TYR A 101 -2.62 10.74 -11.40
CA TYR A 101 -1.69 10.55 -10.29
C TYR A 101 -0.22 10.80 -10.62
N LEU A 102 0.19 10.61 -11.87
CA LEU A 102 1.58 10.68 -12.29
C LEU A 102 1.82 11.79 -13.32
N GLY A 103 0.79 12.53 -13.71
CA GLY A 103 0.83 13.48 -14.81
C GLY A 103 1.89 14.57 -14.68
N ASN A 104 2.23 14.95 -13.47
CA ASN A 104 3.18 16.03 -13.21
C ASN A 104 4.63 15.65 -13.48
N GLU A 105 4.95 14.36 -13.56
CA GLU A 105 6.32 13.90 -13.80
C GLU A 105 6.78 14.24 -15.22
N GLU A 106 5.89 14.14 -16.20
CA GLU A 106 6.20 14.48 -17.58
C GLU A 106 6.31 15.98 -17.80
N ASP A 107 5.45 16.73 -17.12
CA ASP A 107 5.45 18.19 -17.21
C ASP A 107 6.67 18.78 -16.52
N ALA A 108 7.24 18.10 -15.56
CA ALA A 108 8.43 18.52 -14.85
C ALA A 108 9.74 18.20 -15.59
N ALA A 109 9.66 17.32 -16.56
CA ALA A 109 10.82 16.99 -17.40
C ALA A 109 10.96 17.99 -18.53
#